data_6ccc534269ad4075de986701979e2ac5
#
_entry.id   6ccc534269ad4075de986701979e2ac5
#
_cell.length_a   1.000
_cell.length_b   1.000
_cell.length_c   1.000
_cell.angle_alpha   90.00
_cell.angle_beta   90.00
_cell.angle_gamma   90.00
#
_symmetry.space_group_name_H-M   'P 1'
#
loop_
_entity.id
_entity.type
_entity.pdbx_description
1 polymer ?
#
loop_
_entity_poly.entity_id
_entity_poly.type
_entity_poly.pdbx_seq_one_letter_code
_entity_poly.pdbx_strand_id
1 'polypeptide(L)'
;MPRQRSSHMNRRDFLSRSSGLAAGAWLVGGITGCGTPEQAHTASSGLSDLATPTNPTDEAWADVRAHFILEPGTAYMNNASLGMPPGIVADAVADGYRAISTEPLHGKHALQDRIAQEVMPALASTFGADLSEMSLTRNATEALHLQTLSLELSPGDEVLITTQEHPAGHRPWMVRAARHGVMVREVFIPSPLVSAEDVVARFATETTDRTRAIAFCHVTRGGHRYPVRELCAFARERGLVSLVDGAQAVGQFPVDLHDLGCDAYSASMHKWMFGPVGTGFLYVRSDARDRFVPAFGPEAASTGAEYAPPGTADFPVRAALSTSLAFVERLELENVEARCRYLSDYLKMRLSELDGCTLLSGPEERSAPGSTIFSLAGLDALASVPLIEELARTHIDEHQRDGHDAIRVSTHVYNTTAEIDRLIDGLETARG
;
A
#
# COMPACT_ATOMS: atom_id res chain seq x y z
N MET A 1 3.62 -53.06 -31.31
CA MET A 1 4.12 -52.37 -30.10
C MET A 1 2.98 -52.26 -29.11
N PRO A 2 3.04 -52.87 -27.92
CA PRO A 2 1.93 -52.86 -26.96
C PRO A 2 1.98 -51.55 -26.09
N ARG A 3 0.81 -50.99 -25.85
CA ARG A 3 0.56 -49.85 -24.96
C ARG A 3 0.73 -50.26 -23.50
N GLN A 4 1.58 -49.60 -22.74
CA GLN A 4 1.66 -49.71 -21.29
C GLN A 4 0.43 -49.10 -20.64
N ARG A 5 -0.27 -49.87 -19.81
CA ARG A 5 -1.34 -49.42 -18.94
C ARG A 5 -0.73 -48.87 -17.66
N SER A 6 -1.00 -47.58 -17.35
CA SER A 6 -0.72 -46.99 -16.05
C SER A 6 -1.70 -47.52 -15.00
N SER A 7 -1.17 -48.18 -13.95
CA SER A 7 -1.97 -48.65 -12.81
C SER A 7 -2.26 -47.44 -11.88
N HIS A 8 -3.52 -47.03 -11.83
CA HIS A 8 -3.99 -46.13 -10.79
C HIS A 8 -4.16 -46.90 -9.47
N MET A 9 -3.36 -46.53 -8.46
CA MET A 9 -3.52 -47.01 -7.09
C MET A 9 -4.79 -46.40 -6.48
N ASN A 10 -5.70 -47.25 -5.99
CA ASN A 10 -6.98 -46.79 -5.45
C ASN A 10 -6.83 -46.44 -3.96
N ARG A 11 -7.76 -45.62 -3.46
CA ARG A 11 -7.75 -45.07 -2.08
C ARG A 11 -7.74 -46.12 -0.98
N ARG A 12 -8.23 -47.33 -1.26
CA ARG A 12 -8.30 -48.46 -0.30
C ARG A 12 -6.92 -49.11 -0.10
N ASP A 13 -6.10 -49.17 -1.12
CA ASP A 13 -4.76 -49.77 -1.06
C ASP A 13 -3.75 -48.88 -0.34
N PHE A 14 -4.00 -47.54 -0.29
CA PHE A 14 -3.21 -46.60 0.47
C PHE A 14 -3.47 -46.72 1.98
N LEU A 15 -4.73 -46.90 2.39
CA LEU A 15 -5.11 -47.00 3.80
C LEU A 15 -4.76 -48.35 4.47
N SER A 16 -4.60 -49.43 3.71
CA SER A 16 -4.23 -50.75 4.25
C SER A 16 -2.74 -50.92 4.51
N ARG A 17 -1.87 -50.01 4.04
CA ARG A 17 -0.42 -50.08 4.27
C ARG A 17 0.07 -49.22 5.42
N SER A 18 -0.79 -48.41 6.07
CA SER A 18 -0.42 -47.53 7.19
C SER A 18 -0.81 -48.06 8.59
N SER A 19 -1.34 -49.27 8.69
CA SER A 19 -1.76 -49.86 9.98
C SER A 19 -0.86 -51.02 10.44
N GLY A 20 0.40 -50.74 10.58
CA GLY A 20 1.33 -51.69 11.16
C GLY A 20 2.61 -51.02 11.59
N LEU A 21 2.65 -50.53 12.85
CA LEU A 21 3.88 -50.50 13.67
C LEU A 21 3.60 -49.87 15.07
N ALA A 22 3.63 -50.76 16.04
CA ALA A 22 4.26 -50.65 17.33
C ALA A 22 3.63 -49.78 18.44
N ALA A 23 2.99 -50.44 19.35
CA ALA A 23 2.83 -50.05 20.76
C ALA A 23 4.22 -50.06 21.42
N GLY A 24 4.79 -48.91 21.75
CA GLY A 24 5.98 -48.74 22.58
C GLY A 24 5.59 -48.01 23.87
N ALA A 25 5.75 -48.70 25.01
CA ALA A 25 5.51 -48.16 26.34
C ALA A 25 6.49 -46.99 26.62
N TRP A 26 5.98 -45.83 27.04
CA TRP A 26 6.78 -44.76 27.61
C TRP A 26 6.77 -44.78 29.12
N LEU A 27 7.94 -45.00 29.68
CA LEU A 27 8.25 -44.85 31.08
C LEU A 27 8.14 -43.35 31.49
N VAL A 28 7.39 -43.10 32.55
CA VAL A 28 7.28 -41.82 33.22
C VAL A 28 8.62 -41.54 33.95
N GLY A 29 9.40 -40.64 33.39
CA GLY A 29 10.52 -40.01 34.05
C GLY A 29 10.17 -38.54 34.34
N GLY A 30 9.91 -38.21 35.62
CA GLY A 30 9.67 -36.84 36.05
C GLY A 30 10.93 -36.00 35.89
N ILE A 31 10.79 -34.89 35.18
CA ILE A 31 11.75 -33.77 35.22
C ILE A 31 10.98 -32.55 35.72
N THR A 32 11.14 -32.23 36.98
CA THR A 32 10.83 -30.92 37.55
C THR A 32 11.91 -29.95 37.10
N GLY A 33 11.54 -29.08 36.18
CA GLY A 33 12.33 -27.95 35.76
C GLY A 33 11.37 -26.85 35.33
N CYS A 34 10.92 -26.04 36.31
CA CYS A 34 10.25 -24.78 36.05
C CYS A 34 11.28 -23.78 35.53
N GLY A 35 11.51 -23.77 34.22
CA GLY A 35 12.13 -22.64 33.51
C GLY A 35 11.03 -21.63 33.19
N THR A 36 11.10 -20.47 33.86
CA THR A 36 10.32 -19.30 33.47
C THR A 36 10.52 -19.03 31.94
N PRO A 37 9.45 -18.75 31.17
CA PRO A 37 9.64 -18.36 29.79
C PRO A 37 10.43 -17.05 29.79
N GLU A 38 11.61 -17.10 29.19
CA GLU A 38 12.44 -15.94 28.90
C GLU A 38 11.60 -15.00 28.09
N GLN A 39 11.53 -13.76 28.54
CA GLN A 39 10.68 -12.68 28.05
C GLN A 39 10.75 -12.58 26.52
N ALA A 40 9.60 -12.67 25.88
CA ALA A 40 9.45 -12.20 24.50
C ALA A 40 10.02 -10.77 24.45
N HIS A 41 11.12 -10.58 23.73
CA HIS A 41 11.67 -9.26 23.48
C HIS A 41 10.58 -8.45 22.77
N THR A 42 9.99 -7.53 23.51
CA THR A 42 9.04 -6.57 22.96
C THR A 42 9.77 -5.72 21.93
N ALA A 43 9.30 -5.73 20.69
CA ALA A 43 9.83 -4.93 19.57
C ALA A 43 9.85 -3.41 19.86
N SER A 44 9.37 -2.98 21.03
CA SER A 44 9.38 -1.58 21.49
C SER A 44 10.74 -1.07 21.99
N SER A 45 11.70 -1.94 22.31
CA SER A 45 12.97 -1.50 22.90
C SER A 45 13.88 -0.73 21.95
N GLY A 46 13.67 -0.82 20.63
CA GLY A 46 14.46 -0.08 19.62
C GLY A 46 13.86 1.28 19.22
N LEU A 47 12.61 1.56 19.59
CA LEU A 47 11.94 2.83 19.25
C LEU A 47 12.00 3.88 20.36
N SER A 48 12.29 3.46 21.61
CA SER A 48 12.33 4.36 22.77
C SER A 48 13.36 5.49 22.61
N ASP A 49 14.45 5.20 21.93
CA ASP A 49 15.59 6.10 21.79
C ASP A 49 15.54 6.92 20.49
N LEU A 50 14.62 6.61 19.58
CA LEU A 50 14.43 7.35 18.34
C LEU A 50 13.80 8.72 18.64
N ALA A 51 14.57 9.78 18.40
CA ALA A 51 14.06 11.16 18.49
C ALA A 51 13.15 11.48 17.30
N THR A 52 12.06 12.22 17.53
CA THR A 52 11.22 12.75 16.47
C THR A 52 11.96 13.86 15.74
N PRO A 53 12.27 13.74 14.43
CA PRO A 53 12.95 14.80 13.69
C PRO A 53 12.01 16.00 13.49
N THR A 54 12.46 17.20 13.86
CA THR A 54 11.68 18.44 13.71
C THR A 54 12.14 19.31 12.55
N ASN A 55 13.21 18.88 11.85
CA ASN A 55 13.80 19.60 10.73
C ASN A 55 13.95 18.62 9.55
N PRO A 56 13.61 18.98 8.30
CA PRO A 56 13.63 18.05 7.17
C PRO A 56 15.03 17.77 6.58
N THR A 57 16.12 18.28 7.15
CA THR A 57 17.48 18.12 6.60
C THR A 57 18.04 16.70 6.76
N ASP A 58 19.06 16.35 5.96
CA ASP A 58 19.73 15.05 5.99
C ASP A 58 20.33 14.75 7.37
N GLU A 59 20.89 15.75 8.04
CA GLU A 59 21.48 15.61 9.38
C GLU A 59 20.43 15.22 10.42
N ALA A 60 19.26 15.89 10.41
CA ALA A 60 18.18 15.60 11.35
C ALA A 60 17.56 14.21 11.13
N TRP A 61 17.64 13.65 9.92
CA TRP A 61 17.08 12.35 9.58
C TRP A 61 18.11 11.22 9.54
N ALA A 62 19.37 11.48 9.91
CA ALA A 62 20.43 10.47 9.88
C ALA A 62 20.12 9.27 10.81
N ASP A 63 19.63 9.52 12.01
CA ASP A 63 19.27 8.47 12.96
C ASP A 63 18.08 7.65 12.46
N VAL A 64 17.06 8.28 11.88
CA VAL A 64 15.93 7.56 11.24
C VAL A 64 16.43 6.68 10.09
N ARG A 65 17.30 7.21 9.24
CA ARG A 65 17.90 6.46 8.13
C ARG A 65 18.66 5.21 8.61
N ALA A 66 19.31 5.27 9.77
CA ALA A 66 20.07 4.15 10.35
C ALA A 66 19.19 2.95 10.73
N HIS A 67 17.87 3.13 10.85
CA HIS A 67 16.94 2.02 11.08
C HIS A 67 16.65 1.18 9.83
N PHE A 68 17.05 1.64 8.63
CA PHE A 68 16.82 0.92 7.37
C PHE A 68 18.04 0.09 6.97
N ILE A 69 17.77 -1.12 6.46
CA ILE A 69 18.81 -2.01 5.93
C ILE A 69 19.09 -1.62 4.49
N LEU A 70 19.99 -0.64 4.30
CA LEU A 70 20.31 -0.09 2.99
C LEU A 70 21.49 -0.84 2.35
N GLU A 71 21.39 -1.11 1.05
CA GLU A 71 22.53 -1.62 0.28
C GLU A 71 23.61 -0.53 0.14
N PRO A 72 24.87 -0.81 0.55
CA PRO A 72 25.93 0.21 0.51
C PRO A 72 26.16 0.77 -0.91
N GLY A 73 26.14 2.07 -1.03
CA GLY A 73 26.41 2.78 -2.29
C GLY A 73 25.26 2.76 -3.29
N THR A 74 24.12 2.16 -2.98
CA THR A 74 22.92 2.17 -3.81
C THR A 74 21.85 3.07 -3.17
N ALA A 75 21.19 3.90 -3.97
CA ALA A 75 20.05 4.70 -3.53
C ALA A 75 18.73 4.07 -4.05
N TYR A 76 17.77 3.88 -3.19
CA TYR A 76 16.46 3.41 -3.58
C TYR A 76 15.48 4.58 -3.64
N MET A 77 15.14 5.04 -4.84
CA MET A 77 14.23 6.16 -5.12
C MET A 77 12.99 5.70 -5.93
N ASN A 78 12.53 4.46 -5.68
CA ASN A 78 11.31 3.91 -6.28
C ASN A 78 10.30 3.47 -5.20
N ASN A 79 10.17 4.24 -4.12
CA ASN A 79 9.29 3.94 -3.00
C ASN A 79 7.81 3.80 -3.42
N ALA A 80 7.37 4.53 -4.44
CA ALA A 80 6.02 4.42 -4.97
C ALA A 80 5.70 3.03 -5.57
N SER A 81 6.70 2.26 -5.97
CA SER A 81 6.53 0.86 -6.39
C SER A 81 6.43 -0.06 -5.18
N LEU A 82 7.44 -0.05 -4.33
CA LEU A 82 7.52 -0.82 -3.09
C LEU A 82 8.32 -0.02 -2.06
N GLY A 83 7.80 0.12 -0.85
CA GLY A 83 8.52 0.78 0.24
C GLY A 83 9.49 -0.17 0.95
N MET A 84 10.47 0.40 1.63
CA MET A 84 11.38 -0.36 2.50
C MET A 84 10.86 -0.34 3.95
N PRO A 85 10.60 -1.49 4.57
CA PRO A 85 10.37 -1.54 6.01
C PRO A 85 11.68 -1.31 6.76
N PRO A 86 11.69 -0.60 7.90
CA PRO A 86 12.85 -0.56 8.78
C PRO A 86 13.20 -1.94 9.34
N GLY A 87 14.45 -2.14 9.74
CA GLY A 87 14.96 -3.43 10.23
C GLY A 87 14.11 -4.04 11.36
N ILE A 88 13.65 -3.20 12.28
CA ILE A 88 12.77 -3.64 13.39
C ILE A 88 11.43 -4.24 12.93
N VAL A 89 10.91 -3.80 11.78
CA VAL A 89 9.68 -4.38 11.20
C VAL A 89 10.00 -5.72 10.55
N ALA A 90 11.14 -5.84 9.86
CA ALA A 90 11.59 -7.11 9.31
C ALA A 90 11.85 -8.16 10.43
N ASP A 91 12.46 -7.74 11.53
CA ASP A 91 12.71 -8.59 12.71
C ASP A 91 11.38 -9.03 13.34
N ALA A 92 10.40 -8.14 13.48
CA ALA A 92 9.07 -8.47 14.01
C ALA A 92 8.35 -9.55 13.17
N VAL A 93 8.50 -9.52 11.84
CA VAL A 93 7.99 -10.58 10.95
C VAL A 93 8.72 -11.91 11.23
N ALA A 94 10.05 -11.87 11.30
CA ALA A 94 10.87 -13.06 11.57
C ALA A 94 10.54 -13.69 12.93
N ASP A 95 10.35 -12.87 13.96
CA ASP A 95 9.97 -13.33 15.30
C ASP A 95 8.57 -13.95 15.32
N GLY A 96 7.62 -13.37 14.58
CA GLY A 96 6.30 -13.97 14.42
C GLY A 96 6.35 -15.36 13.77
N TYR A 97 7.18 -15.57 12.76
CA TYR A 97 7.39 -16.90 12.18
C TYR A 97 8.10 -17.86 13.13
N ARG A 98 9.08 -17.39 13.92
CA ARG A 98 9.73 -18.20 14.97
C ARG A 98 8.71 -18.66 16.01
N ALA A 99 7.80 -17.78 16.46
CA ALA A 99 6.74 -18.11 17.40
C ALA A 99 5.83 -19.24 16.90
N ILE A 100 5.35 -19.14 15.66
CA ILE A 100 4.53 -20.20 15.02
C ILE A 100 5.34 -21.49 14.85
N SER A 101 6.62 -21.40 14.48
CA SER A 101 7.45 -22.58 14.26
C SER A 101 7.80 -23.30 15.57
N THR A 102 7.87 -22.57 16.67
CA THR A 102 8.13 -23.14 18.00
C THR A 102 6.89 -23.83 18.58
N GLU A 103 5.75 -23.15 18.53
CA GLU A 103 4.47 -23.70 18.98
C GLU A 103 3.32 -23.10 18.12
N PRO A 104 2.81 -23.87 17.13
CA PRO A 104 1.90 -23.33 16.11
C PRO A 104 0.58 -22.77 16.66
N LEU A 105 0.01 -23.40 17.70
CA LEU A 105 -1.29 -23.00 18.22
C LEU A 105 -1.21 -21.72 19.05
N HIS A 106 -0.33 -21.71 20.06
CA HIS A 106 -0.16 -20.54 20.93
C HIS A 106 0.52 -19.38 20.18
N GLY A 107 1.50 -19.65 19.30
CA GLY A 107 2.12 -18.65 18.46
C GLY A 107 1.10 -17.96 17.54
N LYS A 108 0.20 -18.74 16.91
CA LYS A 108 -0.89 -18.18 16.11
C LYS A 108 -1.82 -17.30 16.96
N HIS A 109 -2.27 -17.78 18.12
CA HIS A 109 -3.19 -17.02 18.99
C HIS A 109 -2.55 -15.72 19.48
N ALA A 110 -1.30 -15.76 19.92
CA ALA A 110 -0.58 -14.54 20.35
C ALA A 110 -0.50 -13.48 19.23
N LEU A 111 -0.25 -13.92 17.99
CA LEU A 111 -0.24 -13.01 16.83
C LEU A 111 -1.64 -12.48 16.50
N GLN A 112 -2.68 -13.31 16.62
CA GLN A 112 -4.07 -12.87 16.44
C GLN A 112 -4.48 -11.85 17.51
N ASP A 113 -4.11 -12.08 18.77
CA ASP A 113 -4.35 -11.16 19.89
C ASP A 113 -3.62 -9.83 19.64
N ARG A 114 -2.37 -9.87 19.19
CA ARG A 114 -1.62 -8.67 18.81
C ARG A 114 -2.27 -7.89 17.69
N ILE A 115 -2.75 -8.58 16.65
CA ILE A 115 -3.49 -7.93 15.55
C ILE A 115 -4.74 -7.24 16.10
N ALA A 116 -5.52 -7.91 16.93
CA ALA A 116 -6.77 -7.37 17.45
C ALA A 116 -6.57 -6.22 18.46
N GLN A 117 -5.54 -6.30 19.30
CA GLN A 117 -5.34 -5.39 20.44
C GLN A 117 -4.38 -4.23 20.13
N GLU A 118 -3.45 -4.41 19.18
CA GLU A 118 -2.45 -3.40 18.84
C GLU A 118 -2.65 -2.87 17.40
N VAL A 119 -2.68 -3.77 16.40
CA VAL A 119 -2.69 -3.34 14.99
C VAL A 119 -3.99 -2.64 14.63
N MET A 120 -5.14 -3.26 14.92
CA MET A 120 -6.43 -2.71 14.47
C MET A 120 -6.77 -1.38 15.14
N PRO A 121 -6.59 -1.19 16.47
CA PRO A 121 -6.79 0.11 17.10
C PRO A 121 -5.83 1.18 16.61
N ALA A 122 -4.54 0.85 16.45
CA ALA A 122 -3.55 1.80 15.93
C ALA A 122 -3.86 2.21 14.49
N LEU A 123 -4.27 1.26 13.64
CA LEU A 123 -4.67 1.52 12.26
C LEU A 123 -5.89 2.47 12.20
N ALA A 124 -6.93 2.20 12.98
CA ALA A 124 -8.12 3.05 13.04
C ALA A 124 -7.76 4.47 13.53
N SER A 125 -6.97 4.58 14.61
CA SER A 125 -6.52 5.86 15.15
C SER A 125 -5.66 6.65 14.16
N THR A 126 -4.72 6.00 13.47
CA THR A 126 -3.83 6.66 12.49
C THR A 126 -4.60 7.30 11.34
N PHE A 127 -5.71 6.71 10.94
CA PHE A 127 -6.49 7.16 9.79
C PHE A 127 -7.84 7.80 10.14
N GLY A 128 -8.08 8.17 11.39
CA GLY A 128 -9.32 8.85 11.81
C GLY A 128 -10.58 8.04 11.48
N ALA A 129 -10.58 6.73 11.78
CA ALA A 129 -11.67 5.82 11.47
C ALA A 129 -12.13 5.07 12.73
N ASP A 130 -13.34 4.52 12.68
CA ASP A 130 -13.80 3.57 13.69
C ASP A 130 -13.22 2.17 13.41
N LEU A 131 -12.92 1.43 14.48
CA LEU A 131 -12.38 0.07 14.39
C LEU A 131 -13.22 -0.84 13.50
N SER A 132 -14.52 -0.71 13.59
CA SER A 132 -15.48 -1.52 12.83
C SER A 132 -15.47 -1.22 11.32
N GLU A 133 -14.94 -0.07 10.89
CA GLU A 133 -14.86 0.34 9.49
C GLU A 133 -13.63 -0.21 8.77
N MET A 134 -12.67 -0.77 9.53
CA MET A 134 -11.37 -1.20 9.01
C MET A 134 -11.31 -2.71 8.80
N SER A 135 -10.80 -3.13 7.66
CA SER A 135 -10.54 -4.53 7.32
C SER A 135 -9.13 -4.70 6.77
N LEU A 136 -8.33 -5.62 7.35
CA LEU A 136 -6.99 -5.90 6.85
C LEU A 136 -7.04 -6.69 5.53
N THR A 137 -6.26 -6.24 4.57
CA THR A 137 -6.05 -6.89 3.28
C THR A 137 -4.55 -7.12 3.04
N ARG A 138 -4.21 -7.83 1.96
CA ARG A 138 -2.80 -8.05 1.58
C ARG A 138 -2.18 -6.84 0.87
N ASN A 139 -2.99 -6.00 0.25
CA ASN A 139 -2.57 -4.82 -0.50
C ASN A 139 -3.80 -4.05 -1.00
N ALA A 140 -3.57 -2.86 -1.56
CA ALA A 140 -4.63 -2.07 -2.19
C ALA A 140 -5.34 -2.80 -3.34
N THR A 141 -4.64 -3.65 -4.11
CA THR A 141 -5.27 -4.41 -5.20
C THR A 141 -6.38 -5.32 -4.69
N GLU A 142 -6.15 -6.05 -3.59
CA GLU A 142 -7.18 -6.86 -2.95
C GLU A 142 -8.31 -5.99 -2.39
N ALA A 143 -7.97 -4.92 -1.69
CA ALA A 143 -8.95 -3.97 -1.15
C ALA A 143 -9.83 -3.35 -2.24
N LEU A 144 -9.24 -2.92 -3.37
CA LEU A 144 -9.95 -2.38 -4.53
C LEU A 144 -10.90 -3.41 -5.17
N HIS A 145 -10.50 -4.67 -5.23
CA HIS A 145 -11.39 -5.74 -5.71
C HIS A 145 -12.55 -5.96 -4.73
N LEU A 146 -12.27 -5.99 -3.42
CA LEU A 146 -13.29 -6.17 -2.39
C LEU A 146 -14.29 -5.02 -2.40
N GLN A 147 -13.86 -3.76 -2.40
CA GLN A 147 -14.78 -2.61 -2.45
C GLN A 147 -15.64 -2.62 -3.71
N THR A 148 -15.04 -2.96 -4.88
CA THR A 148 -15.75 -3.01 -6.15
C THR A 148 -16.75 -4.16 -6.20
N LEU A 149 -16.41 -5.34 -5.65
CA LEU A 149 -17.28 -6.52 -5.64
C LEU A 149 -18.38 -6.39 -4.60
N SER A 150 -18.13 -5.70 -3.50
CA SER A 150 -19.10 -5.49 -2.42
C SER A 150 -20.15 -4.43 -2.74
N LEU A 151 -19.85 -3.47 -3.62
CA LEU A 151 -20.81 -2.42 -3.97
C LEU A 151 -22.02 -3.01 -4.70
N GLU A 152 -23.23 -2.74 -4.22
CA GLU A 152 -24.47 -3.16 -4.87
C GLU A 152 -24.76 -2.32 -6.11
N LEU A 153 -24.78 -2.97 -7.27
CA LEU A 153 -25.06 -2.38 -8.57
C LEU A 153 -25.89 -3.32 -9.42
N SER A 154 -26.85 -2.77 -10.15
CA SER A 154 -27.67 -3.44 -11.13
C SER A 154 -27.10 -3.35 -12.56
N PRO A 155 -27.45 -4.28 -13.48
CA PRO A 155 -27.12 -4.13 -14.89
C PRO A 155 -27.59 -2.78 -15.45
N GLY A 156 -26.71 -2.06 -16.13
CA GLY A 156 -26.98 -0.72 -16.66
C GLY A 156 -26.70 0.44 -15.73
N ASP A 157 -26.41 0.21 -14.43
CA ASP A 157 -25.85 1.23 -13.55
C ASP A 157 -24.48 1.66 -14.06
N GLU A 158 -24.19 2.95 -13.91
CA GLU A 158 -22.93 3.55 -14.38
C GLU A 158 -21.99 3.83 -13.20
N VAL A 159 -20.70 3.59 -13.44
CA VAL A 159 -19.61 3.97 -12.56
C VAL A 159 -18.62 4.83 -13.34
N LEU A 160 -18.28 5.99 -12.80
CA LEU A 160 -17.25 6.85 -13.37
C LEU A 160 -15.91 6.51 -12.72
N ILE A 161 -14.89 6.27 -13.54
CA ILE A 161 -13.49 6.11 -13.12
C ILE A 161 -12.65 7.16 -13.86
N THR A 162 -11.39 7.35 -13.45
CA THR A 162 -10.53 8.30 -14.17
C THR A 162 -9.61 7.61 -15.17
N THR A 163 -9.12 8.37 -16.16
CA THR A 163 -8.10 7.89 -17.11
C THR A 163 -6.74 7.64 -16.44
N GLN A 164 -6.55 8.13 -15.21
CA GLN A 164 -5.28 8.03 -14.46
C GLN A 164 -5.25 6.89 -13.43
N GLU A 165 -6.27 6.02 -13.44
CA GLU A 165 -6.33 4.90 -12.49
C GLU A 165 -5.18 3.92 -12.70
N HIS A 166 -4.65 3.41 -11.57
CA HIS A 166 -3.77 2.26 -11.61
C HIS A 166 -4.52 1.03 -12.16
N PRO A 167 -3.87 0.11 -12.90
CA PRO A 167 -4.55 -1.10 -13.39
C PRO A 167 -5.31 -1.90 -12.30
N ALA A 168 -4.87 -1.83 -11.05
CA ALA A 168 -5.58 -2.45 -9.93
C ALA A 168 -6.91 -1.77 -9.59
N GLY A 169 -7.02 -0.45 -9.82
CA GLY A 169 -8.27 0.30 -9.66
C GLY A 169 -9.20 0.16 -10.87
N HIS A 170 -8.64 -0.02 -12.07
CA HIS A 170 -9.39 -0.14 -13.31
C HIS A 170 -9.96 -1.57 -13.55
N ARG A 171 -9.11 -2.61 -13.40
CA ARG A 171 -9.47 -4.00 -13.75
C ARG A 171 -10.72 -4.56 -13.06
N PRO A 172 -10.95 -4.35 -11.76
CA PRO A 172 -12.15 -4.87 -11.11
C PRO A 172 -13.44 -4.33 -11.74
N TRP A 173 -13.45 -3.09 -12.21
CA TRP A 173 -14.58 -2.50 -12.93
C TRP A 173 -14.81 -3.16 -14.29
N MET A 174 -13.75 -3.49 -15.03
CA MET A 174 -13.87 -4.23 -16.29
C MET A 174 -14.46 -5.63 -16.06
N VAL A 175 -14.12 -6.27 -14.95
CA VAL A 175 -14.74 -7.56 -14.55
C VAL A 175 -16.22 -7.37 -14.23
N ARG A 176 -16.60 -6.31 -13.49
CA ARG A 176 -18.01 -5.98 -13.20
C ARG A 176 -18.80 -5.69 -14.48
N ALA A 177 -18.22 -4.93 -15.41
CA ALA A 177 -18.83 -4.67 -16.71
C ALA A 177 -19.10 -5.97 -17.48
N ALA A 178 -18.08 -6.82 -17.62
CA ALA A 178 -18.19 -8.07 -18.38
C ALA A 178 -19.13 -9.11 -17.76
N ARG A 179 -19.21 -9.20 -16.43
CA ARG A 179 -19.96 -10.24 -15.74
C ARG A 179 -21.35 -9.80 -15.27
N HIS A 180 -21.51 -8.53 -14.92
CA HIS A 180 -22.71 -8.04 -14.25
C HIS A 180 -23.42 -6.92 -15.02
N GLY A 181 -22.93 -6.56 -16.22
CA GLY A 181 -23.56 -5.55 -17.07
C GLY A 181 -23.47 -4.12 -16.52
N VAL A 182 -22.56 -3.84 -15.60
CA VAL A 182 -22.28 -2.49 -15.13
C VAL A 182 -21.62 -1.69 -16.24
N MET A 183 -22.03 -0.45 -16.42
CA MET A 183 -21.44 0.47 -17.40
C MET A 183 -20.30 1.25 -16.75
N VAL A 184 -19.10 1.15 -17.32
CA VAL A 184 -17.92 1.88 -16.84
C VAL A 184 -17.61 2.99 -17.82
N ARG A 185 -17.52 4.23 -17.32
CA ARG A 185 -17.17 5.40 -18.13
C ARG A 185 -15.91 6.04 -17.56
N GLU A 186 -15.00 6.41 -18.44
CA GLU A 186 -13.75 7.06 -18.06
C GLU A 186 -13.89 8.57 -18.15
N VAL A 187 -13.57 9.25 -17.07
CA VAL A 187 -13.45 10.70 -16.98
C VAL A 187 -12.01 11.07 -17.32
N PHE A 188 -11.84 11.83 -18.40
CA PHE A 188 -10.51 12.32 -18.77
C PHE A 188 -10.03 13.37 -17.76
N ILE A 189 -8.89 13.12 -17.12
CA ILE A 189 -8.21 14.06 -16.24
C ILE A 189 -6.84 14.39 -16.85
N PRO A 190 -6.51 15.68 -17.04
CA PRO A 190 -5.21 16.07 -17.58
C PRO A 190 -4.07 15.83 -16.53
N SER A 191 -2.88 15.59 -17.05
CA SER A 191 -1.65 15.48 -16.25
C SER A 191 -0.65 16.53 -16.74
N PRO A 192 -0.18 17.45 -15.88
CA PRO A 192 -0.62 17.68 -14.50
C PRO A 192 -2.08 18.18 -14.37
N LEU A 193 -2.62 18.11 -13.14
CA LEU A 193 -3.98 18.60 -12.86
C LEU A 193 -4.09 20.11 -13.07
N VAL A 194 -5.17 20.56 -13.67
CA VAL A 194 -5.44 22.00 -13.89
C VAL A 194 -5.80 22.68 -12.58
N SER A 195 -6.87 22.21 -11.91
CA SER A 195 -7.29 22.69 -10.60
C SER A 195 -8.21 21.66 -9.92
N ALA A 196 -8.53 21.84 -8.64
CA ALA A 196 -9.52 21.04 -7.92
C ALA A 196 -10.91 21.14 -8.56
N GLU A 197 -11.32 22.37 -8.89
CA GLU A 197 -12.62 22.67 -9.52
C GLU A 197 -12.74 22.02 -10.90
N ASP A 198 -11.63 22.01 -11.72
CA ASP A 198 -11.63 21.35 -13.02
C ASP A 198 -11.86 19.85 -12.88
N VAL A 199 -11.23 19.19 -11.90
CA VAL A 199 -11.43 17.76 -11.66
C VAL A 199 -12.89 17.47 -11.31
N VAL A 200 -13.48 18.21 -10.36
CA VAL A 200 -14.89 18.05 -9.97
C VAL A 200 -15.83 18.34 -11.14
N ALA A 201 -15.57 19.40 -11.93
CA ALA A 201 -16.40 19.78 -13.08
C ALA A 201 -16.41 18.68 -14.17
N ARG A 202 -15.29 17.96 -14.37
CA ARG A 202 -15.22 16.83 -15.31
C ARG A 202 -16.10 15.68 -14.85
N PHE A 203 -16.07 15.31 -13.57
CA PHE A 203 -17.00 14.33 -13.02
C PHE A 203 -18.46 14.77 -13.16
N ALA A 204 -18.75 16.05 -12.89
CA ALA A 204 -20.09 16.59 -13.04
C ALA A 204 -20.60 16.50 -14.48
N THR A 205 -19.75 16.78 -15.47
CA THR A 205 -20.08 16.70 -16.90
C THR A 205 -20.41 15.28 -17.35
N GLU A 206 -19.72 14.28 -16.81
CA GLU A 206 -19.90 12.87 -17.18
C GLU A 206 -20.98 12.16 -16.36
N THR A 207 -21.51 12.79 -15.30
CA THR A 207 -22.57 12.21 -14.43
C THR A 207 -23.91 12.19 -15.16
N THR A 208 -24.60 11.05 -15.12
CA THR A 208 -25.95 10.84 -15.68
C THR A 208 -26.91 10.33 -14.61
N ASP A 209 -28.21 10.22 -14.93
CA ASP A 209 -29.23 9.63 -14.04
C ASP A 209 -28.95 8.15 -13.69
N ARG A 210 -28.09 7.47 -14.44
CA ARG A 210 -27.68 6.08 -14.17
C ARG A 210 -26.41 5.97 -13.34
N THR A 211 -25.68 7.06 -13.16
CA THR A 211 -24.45 7.03 -12.34
C THR A 211 -24.79 6.67 -10.89
N ARG A 212 -24.06 5.72 -10.33
CA ARG A 212 -24.24 5.24 -8.93
C ARG A 212 -22.98 5.42 -8.09
N ALA A 213 -21.82 5.46 -8.72
CA ALA A 213 -20.57 5.60 -8.00
C ALA A 213 -19.53 6.36 -8.84
N ILE A 214 -18.60 6.97 -8.12
CA ILE A 214 -17.34 7.48 -8.66
C ILE A 214 -16.18 6.76 -7.99
N ALA A 215 -15.18 6.33 -8.76
CA ALA A 215 -13.98 5.69 -8.23
C ALA A 215 -12.74 6.40 -8.79
N PHE A 216 -11.83 6.78 -7.91
CA PHE A 216 -10.66 7.58 -8.27
C PHE A 216 -9.52 7.37 -7.27
N CYS A 217 -8.28 7.65 -7.72
CA CYS A 217 -7.12 7.60 -6.85
C CYS A 217 -6.96 8.90 -6.04
N HIS A 218 -6.48 8.79 -4.78
CA HIS A 218 -6.14 9.97 -3.97
C HIS A 218 -4.87 10.65 -4.52
N VAL A 219 -3.88 9.81 -4.87
CA VAL A 219 -2.64 10.23 -5.53
C VAL A 219 -2.41 9.34 -6.74
N THR A 220 -2.18 9.94 -7.89
CA THR A 220 -1.91 9.21 -9.14
C THR A 220 -0.52 8.57 -9.14
N ARG A 221 -0.25 7.70 -10.11
CA ARG A 221 1.11 7.16 -10.31
C ARG A 221 2.15 8.28 -10.54
N GLY A 222 1.76 9.37 -11.19
CA GLY A 222 2.60 10.55 -11.44
C GLY A 222 2.78 11.47 -10.24
N GLY A 223 2.15 11.15 -9.11
CA GLY A 223 2.25 11.97 -7.89
C GLY A 223 1.27 13.15 -7.87
N HIS A 224 0.26 13.20 -8.74
CA HIS A 224 -0.76 14.25 -8.67
C HIS A 224 -1.78 13.91 -7.56
N ARG A 225 -2.06 14.88 -6.71
CA ARG A 225 -2.99 14.76 -5.57
C ARG A 225 -4.38 15.24 -5.99
N TYR A 226 -5.35 14.35 -5.95
CA TYR A 226 -6.75 14.65 -6.28
C TYR A 226 -7.46 15.37 -5.13
N PRO A 227 -8.48 16.19 -5.45
CA PRO A 227 -9.32 16.88 -4.46
C PRO A 227 -10.36 15.90 -3.88
N VAL A 228 -9.91 14.97 -3.03
CA VAL A 228 -10.74 13.85 -2.54
C VAL A 228 -11.94 14.35 -1.78
N ARG A 229 -11.77 15.35 -0.89
CA ARG A 229 -12.86 15.91 -0.09
C ARG A 229 -13.94 16.53 -0.94
N GLU A 230 -13.55 17.29 -1.96
CA GLU A 230 -14.48 17.94 -2.89
C GLU A 230 -15.22 16.90 -3.75
N LEU A 231 -14.51 15.85 -4.21
CA LEU A 231 -15.11 14.75 -4.96
C LEU A 231 -16.08 13.93 -4.10
N CYS A 232 -15.75 13.67 -2.85
CA CYS A 232 -16.65 12.98 -1.91
C CYS A 232 -17.89 13.83 -1.58
N ALA A 233 -17.73 15.13 -1.39
CA ALA A 233 -18.84 16.06 -1.23
C ALA A 233 -19.75 16.08 -2.46
N PHE A 234 -19.17 16.20 -3.65
CA PHE A 234 -19.87 16.11 -4.94
C PHE A 234 -20.68 14.81 -5.07
N ALA A 235 -20.07 13.66 -4.71
CA ALA A 235 -20.74 12.36 -4.75
C ALA A 235 -21.92 12.31 -3.78
N ARG A 236 -21.72 12.74 -2.54
CA ARG A 236 -22.75 12.76 -1.49
C ARG A 236 -23.95 13.61 -1.87
N GLU A 237 -23.73 14.81 -2.39
CA GLU A 237 -24.80 15.72 -2.85
C GLU A 237 -25.69 15.10 -3.92
N ARG A 238 -25.18 14.13 -4.68
CA ARG A 238 -25.87 13.44 -5.78
C ARG A 238 -26.31 12.02 -5.44
N GLY A 239 -26.12 11.59 -4.19
CA GLY A 239 -26.44 10.23 -3.76
C GLY A 239 -25.56 9.16 -4.41
N LEU A 240 -24.39 9.53 -4.92
CA LEU A 240 -23.39 8.61 -5.48
C LEU A 240 -22.50 8.06 -4.37
N VAL A 241 -21.93 6.87 -4.61
CA VAL A 241 -20.90 6.28 -3.75
C VAL A 241 -19.52 6.75 -4.19
N SER A 242 -18.68 7.15 -3.26
CA SER A 242 -17.30 7.56 -3.47
C SER A 242 -16.32 6.46 -3.03
N LEU A 243 -15.50 5.97 -3.99
CA LEU A 243 -14.54 4.88 -3.80
C LEU A 243 -13.13 5.40 -4.10
N VAL A 244 -12.23 5.31 -3.13
CA VAL A 244 -10.91 5.94 -3.23
C VAL A 244 -9.79 4.89 -3.21
N ASP A 245 -8.87 4.98 -4.19
CA ASP A 245 -7.58 4.30 -4.15
C ASP A 245 -6.53 5.18 -3.46
N GLY A 246 -6.20 4.84 -2.23
CA GLY A 246 -5.21 5.53 -1.41
C GLY A 246 -3.81 4.92 -1.44
N ALA A 247 -3.53 3.98 -2.34
CA ALA A 247 -2.27 3.23 -2.36
C ALA A 247 -1.00 4.09 -2.44
N GLN A 248 -1.09 5.30 -2.97
CA GLN A 248 0.01 6.25 -3.06
C GLN A 248 -0.10 7.41 -2.06
N ALA A 249 -1.14 7.46 -1.23
CA ALA A 249 -1.38 8.58 -0.32
C ALA A 249 -0.95 8.28 1.12
N VAL A 250 -1.42 7.13 1.67
CA VAL A 250 -1.17 6.77 3.07
C VAL A 250 0.32 6.66 3.36
N GLY A 251 0.78 7.40 4.35
CA GLY A 251 2.19 7.44 4.76
C GLY A 251 3.05 8.52 4.10
N GLN A 252 2.53 9.23 3.08
CA GLN A 252 3.22 10.41 2.55
C GLN A 252 2.83 11.70 3.29
N PHE A 253 1.62 11.75 3.80
CA PHE A 253 1.02 12.87 4.53
C PHE A 253 -0.13 12.38 5.39
N PRO A 254 -0.59 13.17 6.38
CA PRO A 254 -1.74 12.80 7.20
C PRO A 254 -3.01 12.59 6.35
N VAL A 255 -3.73 11.50 6.64
CA VAL A 255 -5.01 11.16 6.02
C VAL A 255 -6.00 10.84 7.12
N ASP A 256 -7.09 11.60 7.21
CA ASP A 256 -8.23 11.34 8.08
C ASP A 256 -9.42 10.92 7.21
N LEU A 257 -9.88 9.67 7.37
CA LEU A 257 -10.89 9.07 6.50
C LEU A 257 -12.30 9.64 6.78
N HIS A 258 -12.60 9.98 8.04
CA HIS A 258 -13.86 10.64 8.38
C HIS A 258 -13.92 12.06 7.81
N ASP A 259 -12.82 12.80 7.89
CA ASP A 259 -12.71 14.15 7.34
C ASP A 259 -12.73 14.17 5.79
N LEU A 260 -12.14 13.19 5.12
CA LEU A 260 -12.26 13.01 3.67
C LEU A 260 -13.70 12.73 3.25
N GLY A 261 -14.46 12.02 4.08
CA GLY A 261 -15.87 11.73 3.87
C GLY A 261 -16.15 10.76 2.72
N CYS A 262 -15.19 9.93 2.34
CA CYS A 262 -15.38 8.87 1.34
C CYS A 262 -16.20 7.70 1.90
N ASP A 263 -16.90 6.98 1.02
CA ASP A 263 -17.67 5.80 1.40
C ASP A 263 -16.81 4.54 1.55
N ALA A 264 -15.76 4.41 0.72
CA ALA A 264 -14.74 3.38 0.88
C ALA A 264 -13.36 3.89 0.46
N TYR A 265 -12.33 3.34 1.12
CA TYR A 265 -10.92 3.70 0.87
C TYR A 265 -10.05 2.45 0.93
N SER A 266 -9.22 2.26 -0.09
CA SER A 266 -8.32 1.11 -0.23
C SER A 266 -6.87 1.54 -0.19
N ALA A 267 -6.02 0.88 0.60
CA ALA A 267 -4.62 1.26 0.72
C ALA A 267 -3.65 0.08 0.82
N SER A 268 -2.40 0.34 0.49
CA SER A 268 -1.25 -0.55 0.73
C SER A 268 -0.36 0.04 1.81
N MET A 269 -0.07 -0.74 2.86
CA MET A 269 0.81 -0.32 3.95
C MET A 269 2.31 -0.50 3.62
N HIS A 270 2.63 -1.36 2.65
CA HIS A 270 3.99 -1.71 2.25
C HIS A 270 4.63 -0.73 1.25
N LYS A 271 4.06 0.46 1.05
CA LYS A 271 4.67 1.53 0.23
C LYS A 271 5.23 2.63 1.15
N TRP A 272 4.39 3.56 1.55
CA TRP A 272 4.82 4.75 2.28
C TRP A 272 4.65 4.62 3.82
N MET A 273 3.94 3.60 4.31
CA MET A 273 3.72 3.35 5.73
C MET A 273 4.75 2.40 6.36
N PHE A 274 5.86 2.11 5.68
CA PHE A 274 6.92 1.20 6.17
C PHE A 274 6.45 -0.20 6.56
N GLY A 275 5.24 -0.58 6.16
CA GLY A 275 4.66 -1.88 6.48
C GLY A 275 5.35 -3.03 5.74
N PRO A 276 5.29 -4.26 6.29
CA PRO A 276 5.78 -5.44 5.58
C PRO A 276 5.03 -5.66 4.26
N VAL A 277 5.72 -6.25 3.29
CA VAL A 277 5.08 -6.67 2.01
C VAL A 277 3.93 -7.61 2.30
N GLY A 278 2.81 -7.40 1.63
CA GLY A 278 1.60 -8.20 1.86
C GLY A 278 0.67 -7.62 2.92
N THR A 279 0.72 -6.30 3.14
CA THR A 279 -0.16 -5.57 4.05
C THR A 279 -0.88 -4.41 3.37
N GLY A 280 -2.14 -4.24 3.73
CA GLY A 280 -3.04 -3.20 3.27
C GLY A 280 -4.32 -3.18 4.09
N PHE A 281 -5.21 -2.27 3.78
CA PHE A 281 -6.54 -2.22 4.38
C PHE A 281 -7.60 -1.78 3.39
N LEU A 282 -8.85 -2.14 3.71
CA LEU A 282 -10.08 -1.59 3.18
C LEU A 282 -10.82 -0.90 4.32
N TYR A 283 -11.16 0.36 4.13
CA TYR A 283 -12.10 1.12 4.93
C TYR A 283 -13.46 1.15 4.23
N VAL A 284 -14.55 0.92 4.98
CA VAL A 284 -15.93 1.14 4.53
C VAL A 284 -16.64 1.89 5.63
N ARG A 285 -17.06 3.13 5.31
CA ARG A 285 -17.71 4.02 6.26
C ARG A 285 -19.00 3.41 6.81
N SER A 286 -19.24 3.54 8.09
CA SER A 286 -20.35 2.90 8.81
C SER A 286 -21.74 3.21 8.23
N ASP A 287 -21.98 4.48 7.86
CA ASP A 287 -23.25 4.91 7.27
C ASP A 287 -23.40 4.62 5.78
N ALA A 288 -22.36 4.12 5.12
CA ALA A 288 -22.40 3.68 3.73
C ALA A 288 -22.64 2.16 3.58
N ARG A 289 -22.62 1.39 4.69
CA ARG A 289 -22.65 -0.09 4.66
C ARG A 289 -23.86 -0.68 3.96
N ASP A 290 -25.00 0.00 4.03
CA ASP A 290 -26.23 -0.44 3.33
C ASP A 290 -26.05 -0.52 1.79
N ARG A 291 -24.98 0.08 1.27
CA ARG A 291 -24.61 0.06 -0.15
C ARG A 291 -23.60 -1.05 -0.50
N PHE A 292 -23.06 -1.74 0.51
CA PHE A 292 -22.00 -2.74 0.36
C PHE A 292 -22.42 -4.08 0.96
N VAL A 293 -22.40 -5.12 0.14
CA VAL A 293 -22.57 -6.52 0.60
C VAL A 293 -21.18 -7.16 0.62
N PRO A 294 -20.73 -7.71 1.77
CA PRO A 294 -19.42 -8.35 1.85
C PRO A 294 -19.22 -9.42 0.77
N ALA A 295 -18.15 -9.33 0.00
CA ALA A 295 -17.90 -10.19 -1.17
C ALA A 295 -17.79 -11.68 -0.80
N PHE A 296 -17.48 -12.01 0.46
CA PHE A 296 -17.37 -13.38 0.98
C PHE A 296 -18.58 -13.81 1.83
N GLY A 297 -19.65 -13.01 1.82
CA GLY A 297 -20.89 -13.29 2.53
C GLY A 297 -20.94 -12.72 3.96
N PRO A 298 -22.16 -12.62 4.53
CA PRO A 298 -22.41 -11.93 5.80
C PRO A 298 -21.81 -12.63 7.04
N GLU A 299 -21.42 -13.91 6.94
CA GLU A 299 -20.84 -14.65 8.06
C GLU A 299 -19.42 -14.16 8.41
N ALA A 300 -18.73 -13.45 7.52
CA ALA A 300 -17.46 -12.80 7.81
C ALA A 300 -17.61 -11.62 8.80
N ALA A 301 -18.82 -11.11 8.99
CA ALA A 301 -19.14 -9.94 9.80
C ALA A 301 -18.93 -10.12 11.31
N SER A 302 -18.82 -11.34 11.82
CA SER A 302 -18.78 -11.62 13.27
C SER A 302 -17.48 -11.20 13.96
N THR A 303 -16.46 -10.75 13.22
CA THR A 303 -15.11 -10.48 13.74
C THR A 303 -14.65 -9.02 13.62
N GLY A 304 -15.53 -8.08 13.22
CA GLY A 304 -15.14 -6.68 12.93
C GLY A 304 -14.32 -6.52 11.65
N ALA A 305 -14.11 -7.59 10.90
CA ALA A 305 -13.38 -7.61 9.62
C ALA A 305 -14.33 -8.01 8.48
N GLU A 306 -15.49 -7.38 8.43
CA GLU A 306 -16.63 -7.76 7.59
C GLU A 306 -16.28 -7.91 6.10
N TYR A 307 -15.37 -7.07 5.62
CA TYR A 307 -14.93 -7.08 4.22
C TYR A 307 -13.61 -7.82 4.00
N ALA A 308 -12.96 -8.32 5.07
CA ALA A 308 -11.69 -9.02 4.93
C ALA A 308 -11.87 -10.42 4.32
N PRO A 309 -10.92 -10.91 3.53
CA PRO A 309 -10.91 -12.29 3.08
C PRO A 309 -10.89 -13.25 4.28
N PRO A 310 -11.80 -14.24 4.32
CA PRO A 310 -11.84 -15.22 5.40
C PRO A 310 -10.67 -16.21 5.31
N GLY A 311 -10.40 -16.90 6.41
CA GLY A 311 -9.43 -17.99 6.48
C GLY A 311 -8.09 -17.61 7.10
N THR A 312 -7.14 -18.56 7.04
CA THR A 312 -5.81 -18.36 7.60
C THR A 312 -5.02 -17.33 6.81
N ALA A 313 -4.63 -16.27 7.50
CA ALA A 313 -3.79 -15.20 6.94
C ALA A 313 -2.32 -15.38 7.35
N ASP A 314 -1.45 -14.55 6.78
CA ASP A 314 -0.08 -14.40 7.25
C ASP A 314 -0.07 -13.56 8.54
N PHE A 315 -0.26 -14.23 9.69
CA PHE A 315 -0.32 -13.56 10.99
C PHE A 315 0.98 -12.87 11.38
N PRO A 316 2.18 -13.45 11.16
CA PRO A 316 3.45 -12.76 11.36
C PRO A 316 3.54 -11.41 10.66
N VAL A 317 3.24 -11.39 9.37
CA VAL A 317 3.25 -10.17 8.55
C VAL A 317 2.22 -9.15 9.02
N ARG A 318 0.99 -9.58 9.33
CA ARG A 318 -0.07 -8.69 9.83
C ARG A 318 0.24 -8.13 11.22
N ALA A 319 0.76 -8.96 12.14
CA ALA A 319 1.10 -8.53 13.50
C ALA A 319 2.27 -7.53 13.51
N ALA A 320 3.23 -7.65 12.58
CA ALA A 320 4.34 -6.71 12.47
C ALA A 320 3.92 -5.29 12.05
N LEU A 321 2.67 -5.10 11.58
CA LEU A 321 2.11 -3.77 11.36
C LEU A 321 2.05 -2.93 12.64
N SER A 322 1.92 -3.52 13.84
CA SER A 322 1.97 -2.73 15.07
C SER A 322 3.32 -2.02 15.23
N THR A 323 4.43 -2.69 14.85
CA THR A 323 5.77 -2.09 14.86
C THR A 323 5.91 -0.98 13.81
N SER A 324 5.36 -1.18 12.61
CA SER A 324 5.37 -0.17 11.54
C SER A 324 4.54 1.06 11.94
N LEU A 325 3.34 0.87 12.48
CA LEU A 325 2.47 1.97 12.94
C LEU A 325 3.12 2.76 14.10
N ALA A 326 3.73 2.06 15.07
CA ALA A 326 4.47 2.71 16.16
C ALA A 326 5.70 3.49 15.63
N PHE A 327 6.38 3.00 14.59
CA PHE A 327 7.48 3.72 13.96
C PHE A 327 7.00 5.02 13.30
N VAL A 328 5.86 4.95 12.56
CA VAL A 328 5.25 6.15 11.94
C VAL A 328 4.75 7.12 12.99
N GLU A 329 4.08 6.65 14.04
CA GLU A 329 3.63 7.48 15.15
C GLU A 329 4.80 8.24 15.80
N ARG A 330 5.94 7.55 15.98
CA ARG A 330 7.16 8.18 16.53
C ARG A 330 7.74 9.26 15.64
N LEU A 331 7.64 9.13 14.31
CA LEU A 331 8.11 10.12 13.34
C LEU A 331 7.14 11.29 13.19
N GLU A 332 5.84 11.08 13.41
CA GLU A 332 4.73 11.96 13.05
C GLU A 332 4.62 12.17 11.52
N LEU A 333 3.45 11.96 10.95
CA LEU A 333 3.26 12.02 9.48
C LEU A 333 3.52 13.41 8.89
N GLU A 334 3.32 14.46 9.66
CA GLU A 334 3.64 15.84 9.27
C GLU A 334 5.14 16.03 9.04
N ASN A 335 5.98 15.42 9.88
CA ASN A 335 7.44 15.48 9.71
C ASN A 335 7.88 14.59 8.53
N VAL A 336 7.22 13.43 8.31
CA VAL A 336 7.46 12.59 7.13
C VAL A 336 7.10 13.35 5.85
N GLU A 337 5.95 14.04 5.82
CA GLU A 337 5.56 14.90 4.70
C GLU A 337 6.59 15.99 4.44
N ALA A 338 6.98 16.72 5.48
CA ALA A 338 7.99 17.78 5.36
C ALA A 338 9.33 17.27 4.83
N ARG A 339 9.77 16.07 5.29
CA ARG A 339 10.99 15.43 4.79
C ARG A 339 10.88 15.03 3.32
N CYS A 340 9.79 14.40 2.94
CA CYS A 340 9.55 13.98 1.55
C CYS A 340 9.50 15.21 0.62
N ARG A 341 8.83 16.30 1.03
CA ARG A 341 8.82 17.58 0.28
C ARG A 341 10.20 18.16 0.13
N TYR A 342 10.96 18.26 1.21
CA TYR A 342 12.33 18.76 1.18
C TYR A 342 13.17 18.02 0.12
N LEU A 343 13.10 16.71 0.09
CA LEU A 343 13.84 15.91 -0.90
C LEU A 343 13.31 16.09 -2.33
N SER A 344 11.98 16.11 -2.51
CA SER A 344 11.40 16.29 -3.84
C SER A 344 11.61 17.70 -4.39
N ASP A 345 11.61 18.73 -3.54
CA ASP A 345 11.87 20.11 -3.95
C ASP A 345 13.36 20.32 -4.26
N TYR A 346 14.24 19.69 -3.48
CA TYR A 346 15.67 19.65 -3.83
C TYR A 346 15.89 18.99 -5.20
N LEU A 347 15.25 17.85 -5.44
CA LEU A 347 15.30 17.17 -6.76
C LEU A 347 14.79 18.07 -7.88
N LYS A 348 13.62 18.70 -7.71
CA LYS A 348 13.02 19.61 -8.71
C LYS A 348 13.94 20.81 -9.00
N MET A 349 14.55 21.37 -7.95
CA MET A 349 15.54 22.45 -8.09
C MET A 349 16.71 22.00 -8.97
N ARG A 350 17.31 20.84 -8.66
CA ARG A 350 18.45 20.30 -9.43
C ARG A 350 18.06 19.95 -10.87
N LEU A 351 16.85 19.37 -11.08
CA LEU A 351 16.33 19.08 -12.41
C LEU A 351 16.10 20.35 -13.24
N SER A 352 15.73 21.47 -12.61
CA SER A 352 15.52 22.75 -13.30
C SER A 352 16.82 23.37 -13.82
N GLU A 353 17.98 22.93 -13.33
CA GLU A 353 19.30 23.33 -13.81
C GLU A 353 19.72 22.56 -15.08
N LEU A 354 19.05 21.46 -15.40
CA LEU A 354 19.34 20.64 -16.58
C LEU A 354 18.67 21.21 -17.84
N ASP A 355 19.44 21.52 -18.84
CA ASP A 355 18.93 21.97 -20.14
C ASP A 355 17.97 20.92 -20.74
N GLY A 356 16.81 21.35 -21.21
CA GLY A 356 15.79 20.47 -21.83
C GLY A 356 15.02 19.58 -20.86
N CYS A 357 15.16 19.78 -19.56
CA CYS A 357 14.31 19.14 -18.55
C CYS A 357 12.94 19.85 -18.51
N THR A 358 11.87 19.05 -18.46
CA THR A 358 10.50 19.52 -18.25
C THR A 358 9.92 18.82 -17.03
N LEU A 359 9.63 19.59 -15.98
CA LEU A 359 8.92 19.09 -14.81
C LEU A 359 7.45 18.88 -15.16
N LEU A 360 6.97 17.68 -14.90
CA LEU A 360 5.58 17.25 -15.16
C LEU A 360 4.78 17.09 -13.87
N SER A 361 5.42 17.21 -12.70
CA SER A 361 4.74 17.33 -11.41
C SER A 361 4.00 18.67 -11.36
N GLY A 362 2.80 18.66 -10.83
CA GLY A 362 2.01 19.88 -10.59
C GLY A 362 2.62 20.75 -9.48
N PRO A 363 1.99 21.90 -9.18
CA PRO A 363 2.37 22.74 -8.06
C PRO A 363 2.19 22.00 -6.73
N GLU A 364 2.80 22.52 -5.66
CA GLU A 364 2.91 21.85 -4.37
C GLU A 364 1.57 21.35 -3.83
N GLU A 365 0.55 22.20 -3.86
CA GLU A 365 -0.79 21.88 -3.33
C GLU A 365 -1.51 20.75 -4.09
N ARG A 366 -1.06 20.44 -5.32
CA ARG A 366 -1.60 19.36 -6.17
C ARG A 366 -0.60 18.25 -6.45
N SER A 367 0.50 18.21 -5.69
CA SER A 367 1.54 17.20 -5.81
C SER A 367 1.72 16.44 -4.50
N ALA A 368 1.94 15.14 -4.60
CA ALA A 368 2.33 14.32 -3.48
C ALA A 368 3.76 14.63 -3.04
N PRO A 369 4.05 14.60 -1.73
CA PRO A 369 5.35 15.04 -1.20
C PRO A 369 6.55 14.27 -1.72
N GLY A 370 6.41 12.94 -1.89
CA GLY A 370 7.53 12.05 -2.20
C GLY A 370 7.68 11.69 -3.69
N SER A 371 6.81 12.17 -4.59
CA SER A 371 6.82 11.76 -6.01
C SER A 371 7.11 12.92 -6.94
N THR A 372 8.07 12.73 -7.85
CA THR A 372 8.44 13.69 -8.89
C THR A 372 8.46 12.98 -10.24
N ILE A 373 7.82 13.57 -11.25
CA ILE A 373 7.91 13.13 -12.63
C ILE A 373 8.45 14.24 -13.53
N PHE A 374 9.30 13.86 -14.47
CA PHE A 374 9.92 14.79 -15.42
C PHE A 374 10.28 14.08 -16.72
N SER A 375 10.36 14.82 -17.80
CA SER A 375 10.97 14.38 -19.05
C SER A 375 12.29 15.14 -19.28
N LEU A 376 13.23 14.48 -19.96
CA LEU A 376 14.52 15.09 -20.29
C LEU A 376 14.79 14.91 -21.79
N ALA A 377 14.95 16.01 -22.50
CA ALA A 377 15.14 15.99 -23.93
C ALA A 377 16.36 15.13 -24.34
N GLY A 378 16.16 14.24 -25.29
CA GLY A 378 17.18 13.29 -25.74
C GLY A 378 17.16 11.94 -25.04
N LEU A 379 16.32 11.74 -24.01
CA LEU A 379 16.14 10.45 -23.35
C LEU A 379 14.73 9.89 -23.61
N ASP A 380 14.66 8.63 -24.02
CA ASP A 380 13.48 7.78 -23.95
C ASP A 380 13.45 7.18 -22.53
N ALA A 381 12.40 7.41 -21.77
CA ALA A 381 12.37 7.04 -20.36
C ALA A 381 12.53 5.51 -20.16
N LEU A 382 11.81 4.69 -20.95
CA LEU A 382 11.84 3.24 -20.80
C LEU A 382 13.22 2.67 -21.13
N ALA A 383 13.87 3.17 -22.18
CA ALA A 383 15.19 2.70 -22.59
C ALA A 383 16.31 3.24 -21.68
N SER A 384 16.14 4.46 -21.13
CA SER A 384 17.20 5.15 -20.38
C SER A 384 17.23 4.79 -18.90
N VAL A 385 16.09 4.43 -18.27
CA VAL A 385 16.05 4.09 -16.85
C VAL A 385 17.09 3.05 -16.43
N PRO A 386 17.25 1.90 -17.11
CA PRO A 386 18.25 0.91 -16.71
C PRO A 386 19.70 1.45 -16.78
N LEU A 387 20.02 2.29 -17.76
CA LEU A 387 21.33 2.91 -17.88
C LEU A 387 21.58 3.92 -16.76
N ILE A 388 20.57 4.74 -16.43
CA ILE A 388 20.64 5.71 -15.35
C ILE A 388 20.83 5.01 -14.00
N GLU A 389 20.11 3.90 -13.78
CA GLU A 389 20.24 3.07 -12.58
C GLU A 389 21.67 2.54 -12.41
N GLU A 390 22.28 2.08 -13.50
CA GLU A 390 23.67 1.61 -13.49
C GLU A 390 24.66 2.76 -13.21
N LEU A 391 24.55 3.89 -13.92
CA LEU A 391 25.45 5.03 -13.80
C LEU A 391 25.35 5.71 -12.42
N ALA A 392 24.13 5.94 -11.94
CA ALA A 392 23.88 6.60 -10.68
C ALA A 392 23.85 5.63 -9.48
N ARG A 393 23.86 4.33 -9.69
CA ARG A 393 23.57 3.32 -8.65
C ARG A 393 22.29 3.67 -7.87
N THR A 394 21.22 3.96 -8.61
CA THR A 394 19.99 4.49 -8.05
C THR A 394 18.80 3.79 -8.71
N HIS A 395 17.87 3.25 -7.93
CA HIS A 395 16.63 2.68 -8.45
C HIS A 395 15.57 3.77 -8.61
N ILE A 396 15.10 3.96 -9.84
CA ILE A 396 14.03 4.86 -10.25
C ILE A 396 12.99 4.11 -11.08
N ASP A 397 12.02 4.79 -11.68
CA ASP A 397 10.99 4.14 -12.50
C ASP A 397 10.66 4.99 -13.76
N GLU A 398 10.13 4.35 -14.78
CA GLU A 398 9.54 5.02 -15.92
C GLU A 398 8.13 5.55 -15.62
N HIS A 399 7.67 6.54 -16.35
CA HIS A 399 6.29 7.00 -16.35
C HIS A 399 5.78 7.24 -17.78
N GLN A 400 5.55 6.15 -18.51
CA GLN A 400 4.96 6.17 -19.84
C GLN A 400 3.43 6.09 -19.76
N ARG A 401 2.81 7.12 -19.17
CA ARG A 401 1.36 7.22 -18.96
C ARG A 401 0.88 8.65 -19.13
N ASP A 402 -0.43 8.82 -19.23
CA ASP A 402 -1.09 10.12 -19.23
C ASP A 402 -0.59 11.03 -20.35
N GLY A 403 -0.08 10.45 -21.45
CA GLY A 403 0.51 11.17 -22.58
C GLY A 403 1.98 11.56 -22.40
N HIS A 404 2.63 11.09 -21.33
CA HIS A 404 4.03 11.41 -21.03
C HIS A 404 4.98 10.24 -21.36
N ASP A 405 6.17 10.58 -21.83
CA ASP A 405 7.38 9.78 -21.78
C ASP A 405 8.30 10.40 -20.72
N ALA A 406 8.21 9.90 -19.50
CA ALA A 406 8.77 10.55 -18.33
C ALA A 406 9.48 9.55 -17.40
N ILE A 407 10.34 10.08 -16.57
CA ILE A 407 11.00 9.37 -15.45
C ILE A 407 10.25 9.75 -14.17
N ARG A 408 9.99 8.76 -13.33
CA ARG A 408 9.44 8.95 -11.98
C ARG A 408 10.52 8.67 -10.94
N VAL A 409 10.74 9.62 -10.06
CA VAL A 409 11.55 9.48 -8.85
C VAL A 409 10.63 9.56 -7.65
N SER A 410 10.73 8.60 -6.74
CA SER A 410 9.93 8.58 -5.52
C SER A 410 10.83 8.38 -4.30
N THR A 411 11.15 9.52 -3.65
CA THR A 411 12.00 9.61 -2.47
C THR A 411 11.21 9.38 -1.19
N HIS A 412 11.89 8.87 -0.15
CA HIS A 412 11.32 8.74 1.18
C HIS A 412 12.35 9.13 2.24
N VAL A 413 11.99 9.05 3.51
CA VAL A 413 12.78 9.52 4.66
C VAL A 413 14.23 9.00 4.71
N TYR A 414 14.50 7.87 4.11
CA TYR A 414 15.83 7.24 4.06
C TYR A 414 16.74 7.74 2.92
N ASN A 415 16.23 8.59 2.00
CA ASN A 415 17.05 9.20 0.96
C ASN A 415 17.78 10.45 1.46
N THR A 416 18.81 10.86 0.73
CA THR A 416 19.62 12.03 1.02
C THR A 416 19.78 12.93 -0.22
N THR A 417 20.12 14.20 0.01
CA THR A 417 20.42 15.15 -1.07
C THR A 417 21.64 14.72 -1.88
N ALA A 418 22.65 14.12 -1.24
CA ALA A 418 23.83 13.58 -1.94
C ALA A 418 23.48 12.42 -2.89
N GLU A 419 22.46 11.61 -2.56
CA GLU A 419 21.96 10.59 -3.47
C GLU A 419 21.22 11.19 -4.67
N ILE A 420 20.51 12.30 -4.46
CA ILE A 420 19.86 13.06 -5.53
C ILE A 420 20.92 13.68 -6.46
N ASP A 421 22.00 14.28 -5.91
CA ASP A 421 23.10 14.81 -6.72
C ASP A 421 23.71 13.73 -7.62
N ARG A 422 23.94 12.54 -7.08
CA ARG A 422 24.43 11.40 -7.87
C ARG A 422 23.47 10.97 -8.99
N LEU A 423 22.14 11.06 -8.74
CA LEU A 423 21.16 10.83 -9.78
C LEU A 423 21.25 11.87 -10.90
N ILE A 424 21.42 13.15 -10.56
CA ILE A 424 21.60 14.23 -11.54
C ILE A 424 22.84 13.98 -12.41
N ASP A 425 23.99 13.65 -11.80
CA ASP A 425 25.22 13.30 -12.53
C ASP A 425 25.00 12.12 -13.48
N GLY A 426 24.23 11.11 -13.05
CA GLY A 426 23.85 9.96 -13.87
C GLY A 426 22.96 10.33 -15.06
N LEU A 427 22.00 11.26 -14.87
CA LEU A 427 21.13 11.78 -15.94
C LEU A 427 21.95 12.54 -16.99
N GLU A 428 22.87 13.40 -16.57
CA GLU A 428 23.77 14.13 -17.47
C GLU A 428 24.64 13.18 -18.27
N THR A 429 25.23 12.17 -17.60
CA THR A 429 26.07 11.16 -18.25
C THR A 429 25.28 10.29 -19.25
N ALA A 430 24.05 9.91 -18.93
CA ALA A 430 23.19 9.12 -19.81
C ALA A 430 22.77 9.88 -21.07
N ARG A 431 22.77 11.20 -21.00
CA ARG A 431 22.40 12.10 -22.11
C ARG A 431 23.56 12.32 -23.10
N GLY A 432 24.81 12.16 -22.72
CA GLY A 432 26.04 12.29 -23.51
C GLY A 432 26.64 13.66 -23.42
#